data_a7a4b0dfa255a4edf1759af5d6322517
#
_entry.id   a7a4b0dfa255a4edf1759af5d6322517
#
_cell.length_a   1.000
_cell.length_b   1.000
_cell.length_c   1.000
_cell.angle_alpha   90.00
_cell.angle_beta   90.00
_cell.angle_gamma   90.00
#
_symmetry.space_group_name_H-M   'P 1'
#
loop_
_entity.id
_entity.type
_entity.pdbx_description
1 polymer ?
#
loop_
_entity_poly.entity_id
_entity_poly.type
_entity_poly.pdbx_seq_one_letter_code
_entity_poly.pdbx_strand_id
1 'polypeptide(L)'
;MSTHPQIDQQVTFLYTHNLNASTEFYEQKLGLELWLDQGTCRIYTVSGSGYLGLCQASEKSTPPTDKQSSVIFTLVTQQVDEWFEYLKERDIEFEKSPTLNEKYNIYHCFFRDPDGYLIEIQRFETNDKKKDITK
;
A
#
# COMPACT_ATOMS: atom_id res chain seq x y z
N MET A 1 8.47 -26.29 -9.20
CA MET A 1 9.09 -25.40 -10.20
C MET A 1 8.04 -24.81 -11.10
N SER A 2 8.13 -23.54 -11.34
CA SER A 2 7.18 -22.85 -12.18
C SER A 2 7.40 -23.14 -13.65
N THR A 3 6.31 -23.34 -14.38
CA THR A 3 6.36 -23.53 -15.83
C THR A 3 5.73 -22.36 -16.60
N HIS A 4 5.23 -21.32 -15.88
CA HIS A 4 4.64 -20.18 -16.58
C HIS A 4 5.73 -19.25 -17.13
N PRO A 5 5.40 -18.48 -18.18
CA PRO A 5 6.35 -17.47 -18.69
C PRO A 5 6.67 -16.43 -17.63
N GLN A 6 7.72 -15.66 -17.91
CA GLN A 6 8.19 -14.63 -16.98
C GLN A 6 7.17 -13.51 -16.81
N ILE A 7 7.03 -13.03 -15.58
CA ILE A 7 6.28 -11.80 -15.27
C ILE A 7 7.31 -10.75 -14.91
N ASP A 8 7.32 -9.64 -15.63
CA ASP A 8 8.35 -8.61 -15.44
C ASP A 8 8.01 -7.62 -14.33
N GLN A 9 6.75 -7.24 -14.22
CA GLN A 9 6.31 -6.24 -13.26
C GLN A 9 4.89 -6.57 -12.80
N GLN A 10 4.54 -6.06 -11.61
CA GLN A 10 3.18 -6.18 -11.10
C GLN A 10 2.71 -4.78 -10.73
N VAL A 11 1.54 -4.38 -11.22
CA VAL A 11 0.94 -3.09 -10.91
C VAL A 11 -0.47 -3.32 -10.40
N THR A 12 -0.80 -2.69 -9.26
CA THR A 12 -2.16 -2.67 -8.76
C THR A 12 -2.71 -1.27 -8.99
N PHE A 13 -3.84 -1.16 -9.70
CA PHE A 13 -4.47 0.12 -9.95
C PHE A 13 -5.63 0.34 -9.01
N LEU A 14 -5.68 1.53 -8.41
CA LEU A 14 -6.78 1.97 -7.57
C LEU A 14 -7.38 3.22 -8.20
N TYR A 15 -8.70 3.35 -8.11
CA TYR A 15 -9.37 4.57 -8.57
C TYR A 15 -9.48 5.56 -7.44
N THR A 16 -9.29 6.83 -7.76
CA THR A 16 -9.37 7.93 -6.79
C THR A 16 -10.35 8.98 -7.25
N HIS A 17 -11.10 9.56 -6.32
CA HIS A 17 -12.01 10.66 -6.62
C HIS A 17 -11.25 11.95 -6.96
N ASN A 18 -10.04 12.09 -6.44
CA ASN A 18 -9.24 13.31 -6.61
C ASN A 18 -7.77 12.91 -6.75
N LEU A 19 -7.31 12.87 -8.01
CA LEU A 19 -5.95 12.44 -8.29
C LEU A 19 -4.90 13.34 -7.63
N ASN A 20 -5.17 14.65 -7.54
CA ASN A 20 -4.22 15.56 -6.89
C ASN A 20 -4.08 15.26 -5.39
N ALA A 21 -5.18 14.99 -4.71
CA ALA A 21 -5.14 14.64 -3.29
C ALA A 21 -4.41 13.32 -3.07
N SER A 22 -4.66 12.34 -3.93
CA SER A 22 -3.97 11.05 -3.85
C SER A 22 -2.48 11.20 -4.15
N THR A 23 -2.12 12.01 -5.13
CA THR A 23 -0.72 12.30 -5.45
C THR A 23 0.00 12.88 -4.24
N GLU A 24 -0.61 13.87 -3.59
CA GLU A 24 -0.01 14.46 -2.39
C GLU A 24 0.18 13.39 -1.31
N PHE A 25 -0.82 12.55 -1.10
CA PHE A 25 -0.73 11.51 -0.08
C PHE A 25 0.39 10.51 -0.39
N TYR A 26 0.40 9.94 -1.59
CA TYR A 26 1.34 8.87 -1.91
C TYR A 26 2.76 9.38 -2.15
N GLU A 27 2.93 10.58 -2.70
CA GLU A 27 4.25 11.14 -2.93
C GLU A 27 4.80 11.86 -1.70
N GLN A 28 4.00 12.75 -1.10
CA GLN A 28 4.51 13.63 -0.04
C GLN A 28 4.45 12.98 1.34
N LYS A 29 3.38 12.25 1.63
CA LYS A 29 3.21 11.64 2.95
C LYS A 29 3.78 10.24 3.02
N LEU A 30 3.37 9.36 2.12
CA LEU A 30 3.89 8.00 2.11
C LEU A 30 5.31 7.93 1.55
N GLY A 31 5.66 8.82 0.64
CA GLY A 31 7.01 8.95 0.13
C GLY A 31 7.35 8.03 -1.03
N LEU A 32 6.34 7.56 -1.76
CA LEU A 32 6.61 6.71 -2.93
C LEU A 32 7.14 7.54 -4.08
N GLU A 33 7.98 6.91 -4.89
CA GLU A 33 8.58 7.58 -6.04
C GLU A 33 7.71 7.40 -7.28
N LEU A 34 7.41 8.51 -7.94
CA LEU A 34 6.65 8.48 -9.20
C LEU A 34 7.50 7.83 -10.28
N TRP A 35 6.95 6.78 -10.90
CA TRP A 35 7.64 6.05 -11.97
C TRP A 35 7.13 6.48 -13.35
N LEU A 36 5.82 6.69 -13.50
CA LEU A 36 5.23 7.05 -14.78
C LEU A 36 3.98 7.90 -14.58
N ASP A 37 3.93 9.05 -15.26
CA ASP A 37 2.77 9.94 -15.25
C ASP A 37 2.07 9.82 -16.60
N GLN A 38 0.84 9.31 -16.58
CA GLN A 38 0.03 9.13 -17.80
C GLN A 38 -1.09 10.17 -17.88
N GLY A 39 -1.01 11.24 -17.08
CA GLY A 39 -2.03 12.28 -17.05
C GLY A 39 -3.14 11.93 -16.08
N THR A 40 -4.08 11.09 -16.49
CA THR A 40 -5.19 10.68 -15.62
C THR A 40 -4.83 9.51 -14.71
N CYS A 41 -3.67 8.88 -14.93
CA CYS A 41 -3.16 7.82 -14.08
C CYS A 41 -1.70 8.11 -13.75
N ARG A 42 -1.30 7.79 -12.53
CA ARG A 42 0.09 7.91 -12.08
C ARG A 42 0.51 6.62 -11.43
N ILE A 43 1.70 6.14 -11.78
CA ILE A 43 2.21 4.86 -11.32
C ILE A 43 3.44 5.10 -10.46
N TYR A 44 3.44 4.51 -9.27
CA TYR A 44 4.49 4.70 -8.27
C TYR A 44 5.25 3.40 -8.04
N THR A 45 6.55 3.51 -7.84
CA THR A 45 7.36 2.38 -7.42
C THR A 45 7.10 2.10 -5.94
N VAL A 46 6.77 0.86 -5.62
CA VAL A 46 6.59 0.43 -4.23
C VAL A 46 7.85 -0.29 -3.76
N SER A 47 8.20 -1.37 -4.43
CA SER A 47 9.43 -2.11 -4.14
C SER A 47 9.79 -2.97 -5.33
N GLY A 48 11.09 -3.12 -5.61
CA GLY A 48 11.55 -3.98 -6.71
C GLY A 48 10.79 -3.74 -8.00
N SER A 49 10.04 -4.72 -8.45
CA SER A 49 9.20 -4.64 -9.64
C SER A 49 7.71 -4.52 -9.30
N GLY A 50 7.40 -4.12 -8.06
CA GLY A 50 6.03 -3.91 -7.62
C GLY A 50 5.65 -2.44 -7.66
N TYR A 51 4.47 -2.15 -8.21
CA TYR A 51 4.00 -0.78 -8.44
C TYR A 51 2.56 -0.60 -7.98
N LEU A 52 2.22 0.65 -7.69
CA LEU A 52 0.86 1.06 -7.40
C LEU A 52 0.47 2.14 -8.40
N GLY A 53 -0.66 1.95 -9.07
CA GLY A 53 -1.20 2.96 -9.99
C GLY A 53 -2.45 3.61 -9.42
N LEU A 54 -2.57 4.92 -9.60
CA LEU A 54 -3.73 5.69 -9.17
C LEU A 54 -4.33 6.35 -10.40
N CYS A 55 -5.61 6.10 -10.65
CA CYS A 55 -6.31 6.63 -11.82
C CYS A 55 -7.51 7.44 -11.38
N GLN A 56 -7.71 8.59 -12.01
CA GLN A 56 -8.85 9.45 -11.74
C GLN A 56 -10.13 8.69 -12.03
N ALA A 57 -11.06 8.71 -11.09
CA ALA A 57 -12.33 8.03 -11.23
C ALA A 57 -13.16 8.64 -12.36
N SER A 58 -13.99 7.80 -12.96
CA SER A 58 -14.94 8.21 -14.00
C SER A 58 -16.30 7.64 -13.63
N GLU A 59 -17.30 7.86 -14.47
CA GLU A 59 -18.64 7.33 -14.23
C GLU A 59 -18.66 5.80 -14.13
N LYS A 60 -17.72 5.14 -14.80
CA LYS A 60 -17.66 3.67 -14.86
C LYS A 60 -16.69 3.04 -13.88
N SER A 61 -15.81 3.83 -13.30
CA SER A 61 -14.72 3.31 -12.46
C SER A 61 -14.51 4.26 -11.28
N THR A 62 -14.97 3.86 -10.12
CA THR A 62 -14.89 4.67 -8.89
C THR A 62 -14.34 3.86 -7.74
N PRO A 63 -13.75 4.53 -6.73
CA PRO A 63 -13.36 3.82 -5.51
C PRO A 63 -14.58 3.32 -4.76
N PRO A 64 -14.41 2.33 -3.88
CA PRO A 64 -15.50 1.87 -3.03
C PRO A 64 -16.06 3.01 -2.19
N THR A 65 -17.37 2.99 -1.93
CA THR A 65 -18.02 4.04 -1.15
C THR A 65 -18.07 3.75 0.35
N ASP A 66 -17.78 2.52 0.75
CA ASP A 66 -17.74 2.17 2.17
C ASP A 66 -16.32 1.81 2.58
N LYS A 67 -16.12 1.74 3.91
CA LYS A 67 -14.79 1.46 4.45
C LYS A 67 -14.46 -0.03 4.54
N GLN A 68 -15.38 -0.88 4.12
CA GLN A 68 -15.17 -2.32 4.17
C GLN A 68 -14.68 -2.85 2.84
N SER A 69 -13.61 -2.28 2.35
CA SER A 69 -12.99 -2.74 1.11
C SER A 69 -12.46 -4.16 1.27
N SER A 70 -12.60 -4.96 0.23
CA SER A 70 -12.02 -6.29 0.19
C SER A 70 -10.54 -6.25 -0.17
N VAL A 71 -9.99 -5.07 -0.45
CA VAL A 71 -8.59 -4.90 -0.84
C VAL A 71 -7.84 -4.19 0.27
N ILE A 72 -6.71 -4.74 0.65
CA ILE A 72 -5.79 -4.11 1.60
C ILE A 72 -4.46 -3.94 0.87
N PHE A 73 -3.99 -2.69 0.76
CA PHE A 73 -2.68 -2.42 0.18
C PHE A 73 -1.65 -2.59 1.30
N THR A 74 -0.88 -3.67 1.23
CA THR A 74 0.02 -4.05 2.32
C THR A 74 1.48 -3.84 1.93
N LEU A 75 2.20 -3.13 2.79
CA LEU A 75 3.63 -2.93 2.68
C LEU A 75 4.32 -3.81 3.71
N VAL A 76 5.14 -4.73 3.27
CA VAL A 76 5.87 -5.63 4.16
C VAL A 76 7.25 -5.05 4.41
N THR A 77 7.59 -4.85 5.67
CA THR A 77 8.86 -4.24 6.06
C THR A 77 9.21 -4.65 7.48
N GLN A 78 10.50 -4.79 7.76
CA GLN A 78 10.96 -5.00 9.13
C GLN A 78 10.80 -3.75 9.99
N GLN A 79 10.68 -2.58 9.36
CA GLN A 79 10.70 -1.28 10.02
C GLN A 79 9.31 -0.73 10.28
N VAL A 80 8.44 -1.54 10.89
CA VAL A 80 7.05 -1.14 11.16
C VAL A 80 6.99 0.09 12.07
N ASP A 81 7.73 0.07 13.18
CA ASP A 81 7.71 1.20 14.14
C ASP A 81 8.27 2.47 13.51
N GLU A 82 9.33 2.34 12.73
CA GLU A 82 9.94 3.49 12.05
C GLU A 82 8.97 4.11 11.05
N TRP A 83 8.24 3.28 10.31
CA TRP A 83 7.21 3.77 9.39
C TRP A 83 6.07 4.44 10.14
N PHE A 84 5.67 3.88 11.26
CA PHE A 84 4.61 4.47 12.08
C PHE A 84 4.99 5.90 12.51
N GLU A 85 6.21 6.09 13.05
CA GLU A 85 6.65 7.43 13.46
C GLU A 85 6.82 8.36 12.26
N TYR A 86 7.36 7.87 11.16
CA TYR A 86 7.54 8.63 9.94
C TYR A 86 6.19 9.19 9.44
N LEU A 87 5.16 8.35 9.42
CA LEU A 87 3.84 8.74 8.92
C LEU A 87 3.10 9.63 9.92
N LYS A 88 3.26 9.40 11.20
CA LYS A 88 2.66 10.29 12.21
C LYS A 88 3.20 11.72 12.08
N GLU A 89 4.47 11.86 11.81
CA GLU A 89 5.07 13.18 11.59
C GLU A 89 4.50 13.88 10.36
N ARG A 90 3.86 13.13 9.48
CA ARG A 90 3.23 13.66 8.26
C ARG A 90 1.73 13.71 8.36
N ASP A 91 1.23 13.78 9.59
CA ASP A 91 -0.20 13.95 9.90
C ASP A 91 -1.09 12.80 9.43
N ILE A 92 -0.55 11.60 9.40
CA ILE A 92 -1.35 10.40 9.13
C ILE A 92 -1.98 9.94 10.44
N GLU A 93 -3.29 9.75 10.43
CA GLU A 93 -4.02 9.16 11.56
C GLU A 93 -4.16 7.66 11.35
N PHE A 94 -3.81 6.90 12.37
CA PHE A 94 -3.86 5.44 12.29
C PHE A 94 -5.16 4.91 12.88
N GLU A 95 -5.79 3.98 12.16
CA GLU A 95 -6.94 3.24 12.71
C GLU A 95 -6.46 2.24 13.74
N LYS A 96 -5.25 1.72 13.55
CA LYS A 96 -4.66 0.78 14.48
C LYS A 96 -3.17 1.06 14.56
N SER A 97 -2.71 1.35 15.77
CA SER A 97 -1.29 1.54 16.03
C SER A 97 -0.57 0.18 15.98
N PRO A 98 0.77 0.17 15.87
CA PRO A 98 1.51 -1.10 15.79
C PRO A 98 1.12 -2.06 16.91
N THR A 99 0.69 -3.26 16.52
CA THR A 99 0.16 -4.26 17.44
C THR A 99 0.51 -5.65 16.92
N LEU A 100 0.83 -6.54 17.83
CA LEU A 100 1.05 -7.94 17.47
C LEU A 100 -0.30 -8.64 17.30
N ASN A 101 -0.48 -9.27 16.15
CA ASN A 101 -1.62 -10.13 15.89
C ASN A 101 -1.16 -11.56 16.04
N GLU A 102 -1.56 -12.20 17.15
CA GLU A 102 -1.07 -13.53 17.46
C GLU A 102 -1.65 -14.60 16.56
N LYS A 103 -2.85 -14.37 16.05
CA LYS A 103 -3.50 -15.34 15.15
C LYS A 103 -2.68 -15.56 13.88
N TYR A 104 -2.19 -14.46 13.29
CA TYR A 104 -1.40 -14.53 12.06
C TYR A 104 0.09 -14.34 12.29
N ASN A 105 0.45 -14.08 13.55
CA ASN A 105 1.85 -13.86 13.95
C ASN A 105 2.52 -12.78 13.13
N ILE A 106 1.85 -11.62 13.09
CA ILE A 106 2.36 -10.44 12.40
C ILE A 106 2.33 -9.23 13.34
N TYR A 107 3.25 -8.32 13.13
CA TYR A 107 3.28 -7.04 13.82
C TYR A 107 2.92 -5.98 12.78
N HIS A 108 1.84 -5.23 13.00
CA HIS A 108 1.28 -4.40 11.94
C HIS A 108 0.52 -3.19 12.46
N CYS A 109 0.29 -2.24 11.55
CA CYS A 109 -0.58 -1.10 11.80
C CYS A 109 -1.40 -0.80 10.54
N PHE A 110 -2.48 -0.04 10.72
CA PHE A 110 -3.41 0.30 9.64
C PHE A 110 -3.68 1.79 9.58
N PHE A 111 -3.81 2.31 8.36
CA PHE A 111 -4.30 3.65 8.12
C PHE A 111 -5.05 3.69 6.79
N ARG A 112 -5.67 4.83 6.48
CA ARG A 112 -6.47 4.98 5.25
C ARG A 112 -5.87 6.04 4.34
N ASP A 113 -6.03 5.83 3.04
CA ASP A 113 -5.69 6.86 2.08
C ASP A 113 -6.88 7.83 1.92
N PRO A 114 -6.76 8.91 1.12
CA PRO A 114 -7.83 9.90 0.99
C PRO A 114 -9.16 9.35 0.49
N ASP A 115 -9.16 8.26 -0.25
CA ASP A 115 -10.39 7.64 -0.75
C ASP A 115 -10.93 6.56 0.19
N GLY A 116 -10.23 6.30 1.29
CA GLY A 116 -10.66 5.29 2.25
C GLY A 116 -10.08 3.90 2.03
N TYR A 117 -9.16 3.74 1.09
CA TYR A 117 -8.48 2.45 0.92
C TYR A 117 -7.65 2.14 2.14
N LEU A 118 -7.76 0.89 2.59
CA LEU A 118 -7.01 0.44 3.76
C LEU A 118 -5.57 0.13 3.39
N ILE A 119 -4.64 0.69 4.13
CA ILE A 119 -3.21 0.46 3.95
C ILE A 119 -2.68 -0.19 5.22
N GLU A 120 -1.94 -1.26 5.05
CA GLU A 120 -1.32 -1.98 6.16
C GLU A 120 0.19 -1.96 6.01
N ILE A 121 0.87 -1.74 7.13
CA ILE A 121 2.32 -1.92 7.21
C ILE A 121 2.55 -3.07 8.16
N GLN A 122 3.28 -4.09 7.73
CA GLN A 122 3.44 -5.29 8.55
C GLN A 122 4.78 -5.97 8.36
N ARG A 123 5.16 -6.75 9.36
CA ARG A 123 6.22 -7.72 9.23
C ARG A 123 5.73 -9.05 9.77
N PHE A 124 6.27 -10.12 9.23
CA PHE A 124 5.96 -11.45 9.72
C PHE A 124 6.84 -11.75 10.93
N GLU A 125 6.21 -12.07 12.06
CA GLU A 125 6.89 -12.40 13.31
C GLU A 125 7.10 -13.90 13.35
N THR A 126 8.13 -14.40 12.70
CA THR A 126 8.32 -15.84 12.64
C THR A 126 9.76 -16.20 12.37
N ASN A 127 10.18 -17.33 12.92
CA ASN A 127 11.45 -17.95 12.58
C ASN A 127 11.27 -19.00 11.49
N ASP A 128 10.04 -19.19 11.01
CA ASP A 128 9.74 -20.14 9.94
C ASP A 128 10.13 -19.53 8.61
N LYS A 129 11.14 -20.10 7.98
CA LYS A 129 11.65 -19.61 6.70
C LYS A 129 10.63 -19.66 5.58
N LYS A 130 9.58 -20.49 5.72
CA LYS A 130 8.53 -20.58 4.71
C LYS A 130 7.70 -19.29 4.62
N LYS A 131 7.76 -18.46 5.65
CA LYS A 131 7.02 -17.20 5.69
C LYS A 131 7.85 -16.01 5.29
N ASP A 132 9.12 -16.21 5.00
CA ASP A 132 10.00 -15.12 4.57
C ASP A 132 9.83 -14.91 3.06
N ILE A 133 9.07 -13.89 2.71
CA ILE A 133 8.79 -13.57 1.32
C ILE A 133 9.77 -12.56 0.72
N THR A 134 10.76 -12.13 1.51
CA THR A 134 11.72 -11.15 1.03
C THR A 134 12.96 -11.76 0.40
N LYS A 135 13.04 -13.04 0.38
CA LYS A 135 14.18 -13.74 -0.20
C LYS A 135 14.32 -13.52 -1.68
#